data_41626cc1c291eeadd1a9329d33828e74
#
_entry.id   41626cc1c291eeadd1a9329d33828e74
#
_cell.length_a   1.000
_cell.length_b   1.000
_cell.length_c   1.000
_cell.angle_alpha   90.00
_cell.angle_beta   90.00
_cell.angle_gamma   90.00
#
_symmetry.space_group_name_H-M   'P 1'
#
loop_
_entity.id
_entity.type
_entity.pdbx_description
1 polymer ?
#
loop_
_entity_poly.entity_id
_entity_poly.type
_entity_poly.pdbx_seq_one_letter_code
_entity_poly.pdbx_strand_id
1 'polypeptide(L)'
;MNSPPPKLKSTPFNARPNSPPHAGGIEDVGTTFNPLCSPLLTDLYQLTMCYAYWKANRHLQPSTFELFFRKNPFKGEFTIFAGLTEVIAFIRNWSLTRKDIDFLESTQALGAHVDSNFFKWLSKLNTDDVKIYAVKEGTVIFPKEPLIRIEGPLAICQLLETTIVNLTNYASLITTNAARMRNAAGEKKVLLEFGLRRAQGPDGAISASRYSFMGGFDGTSNVLASQMF
;
A
#
# COMPACT_ATOMS: atom_id res chain seq x y z
N MET A 1 8.44 -55.75 -4.83
CA MET A 1 8.15 -55.22 -3.49
C MET A 1 8.25 -53.71 -3.59
N ASN A 2 7.12 -53.02 -3.77
CA ASN A 2 7.05 -51.58 -3.90
C ASN A 2 6.75 -50.98 -2.54
N SER A 3 7.71 -50.28 -1.96
CA SER A 3 7.51 -49.55 -0.73
C SER A 3 6.55 -48.37 -1.02
N PRO A 4 5.56 -48.11 -0.15
CA PRO A 4 4.67 -46.97 -0.35
C PRO A 4 5.44 -45.64 -0.16
N PRO A 5 5.03 -44.54 -0.85
CA PRO A 5 5.69 -43.26 -0.72
C PRO A 5 5.55 -42.72 0.71
N PRO A 6 6.50 -41.91 1.18
CA PRO A 6 6.45 -41.34 2.52
C PRO A 6 5.22 -40.47 2.68
N LYS A 7 4.46 -40.71 3.75
CA LYS A 7 3.33 -39.85 4.16
C LYS A 7 3.90 -38.51 4.56
N LEU A 8 3.56 -37.46 3.79
CA LEU A 8 3.72 -36.08 4.21
C LEU A 8 2.98 -35.92 5.55
N LYS A 9 3.71 -35.61 6.61
CA LYS A 9 3.13 -35.20 7.88
C LYS A 9 2.48 -33.83 7.64
N SER A 10 1.17 -33.81 7.50
CA SER A 10 0.39 -32.60 7.61
C SER A 10 0.48 -32.12 9.05
N THR A 11 1.30 -31.12 9.32
CA THR A 11 1.10 -30.29 10.50
C THR A 11 -0.24 -29.59 10.31
N PRO A 12 -1.19 -29.72 11.24
CA PRO A 12 -2.43 -28.98 11.13
C PRO A 12 -2.11 -27.50 11.24
N PHE A 13 -2.36 -26.77 10.17
CA PHE A 13 -2.36 -25.30 10.18
C PHE A 13 -3.63 -24.85 10.94
N ASN A 14 -3.57 -24.97 12.26
CA ASN A 14 -4.53 -24.41 13.18
C ASN A 14 -4.02 -23.02 13.54
N ALA A 15 -4.55 -22.02 12.90
CA ALA A 15 -4.78 -20.73 13.52
C ALA A 15 -5.50 -19.79 12.54
N ARG A 16 -6.82 -19.94 12.44
CA ARG A 16 -7.60 -18.71 12.41
C ARG A 16 -7.62 -18.20 13.83
N PRO A 17 -7.04 -17.07 14.18
CA PRO A 17 -7.32 -16.46 15.47
C PRO A 17 -8.77 -15.98 15.42
N ASN A 18 -9.68 -16.73 16.02
CA ASN A 18 -10.99 -16.26 16.44
C ASN A 18 -10.81 -15.33 17.65
N SER A 19 -10.20 -14.19 17.42
CA SER A 19 -10.23 -13.09 18.36
C SER A 19 -10.27 -11.82 17.51
N PRO A 20 -11.25 -10.92 17.72
CA PRO A 20 -11.15 -9.60 17.13
C PRO A 20 -9.81 -9.01 17.62
N PRO A 21 -9.02 -8.40 16.75
CA PRO A 21 -7.83 -7.71 17.22
C PRO A 21 -8.30 -6.68 18.24
N HIS A 22 -7.75 -6.80 19.44
CA HIS A 22 -7.90 -5.78 20.48
C HIS A 22 -7.59 -4.43 19.84
N ALA A 23 -8.29 -3.38 20.28
CA ALA A 23 -7.97 -1.99 20.01
C ALA A 23 -6.63 -1.63 20.70
N GLY A 24 -5.57 -2.32 20.30
CA GLY A 24 -4.19 -2.01 20.59
C GLY A 24 -3.67 -1.16 19.44
N GLY A 25 -3.04 -0.05 19.73
CA GLY A 25 -2.39 0.80 18.76
C GLY A 25 -1.51 -0.07 17.85
N ILE A 26 -1.38 0.35 16.60
CA ILE A 26 -0.51 -0.28 15.60
C ILE A 26 0.94 0.02 16.03
N GLU A 27 1.44 -0.73 17.02
CA GLU A 27 2.75 -0.44 17.63
C GLU A 27 3.93 -1.00 16.84
N ASP A 28 3.71 -1.90 15.86
CA ASP A 28 4.80 -2.57 15.14
C ASP A 28 4.53 -2.67 13.63
N VAL A 29 4.27 -1.55 12.98
CA VAL A 29 4.33 -1.46 11.52
C VAL A 29 5.77 -1.12 11.15
N GLY A 30 6.54 -2.13 10.76
CA GLY A 30 7.91 -1.98 10.26
C GLY A 30 8.01 -1.10 9.02
N THR A 31 9.08 -1.24 8.25
CA THR A 31 9.22 -0.60 6.93
C THR A 31 8.30 -1.28 5.91
N THR A 32 7.99 -0.59 4.81
CA THR A 32 7.31 -1.20 3.66
C THR A 32 8.11 -2.41 3.16
N PHE A 33 7.42 -3.47 2.71
CA PHE A 33 8.11 -4.64 2.18
C PHE A 33 8.74 -4.37 0.80
N ASN A 34 8.25 -3.37 0.07
CA ASN A 34 8.79 -2.96 -1.22
C ASN A 34 9.80 -1.81 -1.02
N PRO A 35 11.12 -2.04 -1.27
CA PRO A 35 12.15 -1.02 -1.09
C PRO A 35 12.02 0.16 -2.06
N LEU A 36 11.18 0.05 -3.10
CA LEU A 36 10.87 1.16 -4.01
C LEU A 36 9.87 2.16 -3.43
N CYS A 37 9.19 1.83 -2.32
CA CYS A 37 8.30 2.75 -1.62
C CYS A 37 9.11 3.82 -0.88
N SER A 38 9.45 4.89 -1.58
CA SER A 38 10.17 6.05 -1.05
C SER A 38 9.37 7.34 -1.30
N PRO A 39 9.72 8.46 -0.67
CA PRO A 39 9.08 9.76 -0.97
C PRO A 39 9.18 10.20 -2.43
N LEU A 40 10.15 9.67 -3.20
CA LEU A 40 10.27 9.93 -4.64
C LEU A 40 9.31 9.06 -5.49
N LEU A 41 8.64 8.07 -4.93
CA LEU A 41 7.55 7.35 -5.59
C LEU A 41 6.30 8.25 -5.64
N THR A 42 6.39 9.33 -6.39
CA THR A 42 5.36 10.36 -6.52
C THR A 42 5.30 10.86 -7.95
N ASP A 43 4.21 11.49 -8.33
CA ASP A 43 4.09 12.12 -9.64
C ASP A 43 4.64 13.55 -9.62
N LEU A 44 5.23 13.99 -10.73
CA LEU A 44 5.84 15.32 -10.84
C LEU A 44 4.87 16.45 -10.48
N TYR A 45 3.58 16.33 -10.83
CA TYR A 45 2.60 17.36 -10.53
C TYR A 45 2.45 17.62 -9.03
N GLN A 46 2.66 16.62 -8.19
CA GLN A 46 2.57 16.78 -6.74
C GLN A 46 3.68 17.68 -6.20
N LEU A 47 4.89 17.55 -6.74
CA LEU A 47 6.02 18.43 -6.40
C LEU A 47 5.80 19.86 -6.91
N THR A 48 5.30 20.02 -8.13
CA THR A 48 5.01 21.35 -8.67
C THR A 48 3.85 22.04 -7.95
N MET A 49 2.81 21.31 -7.55
CA MET A 49 1.73 21.82 -6.70
C MET A 49 2.25 22.17 -5.31
N CYS A 50 3.08 21.32 -4.72
CA CYS A 50 3.72 21.58 -3.44
C CYS A 50 4.55 22.89 -3.47
N TYR A 51 5.30 23.11 -4.54
CA TYR A 51 6.02 24.37 -4.78
C TYR A 51 5.05 25.57 -4.89
N ALA A 52 3.97 25.42 -5.64
CA ALA A 52 2.96 26.48 -5.75
C ALA A 52 2.33 26.85 -4.40
N TYR A 53 2.02 25.84 -3.58
CA TYR A 53 1.53 26.09 -2.21
C TYR A 53 2.57 26.78 -1.34
N TRP A 54 3.84 26.37 -1.43
CA TRP A 54 4.94 26.99 -0.71
C TRP A 54 5.13 28.44 -1.14
N LYS A 55 5.15 28.71 -2.44
CA LYS A 55 5.28 30.06 -3.01
C LYS A 55 4.13 31.00 -2.59
N ALA A 56 2.93 30.45 -2.47
CA ALA A 56 1.73 31.16 -2.02
C ALA A 56 1.63 31.25 -0.48
N ASN A 57 2.61 30.76 0.27
CA ASN A 57 2.61 30.65 1.73
C ASN A 57 1.40 29.91 2.31
N ARG A 58 0.93 28.87 1.59
CA ARG A 58 -0.22 28.02 1.95
C ARG A 58 0.16 26.59 2.31
N HIS A 59 1.41 26.22 2.19
CA HIS A 59 1.92 24.85 2.35
C HIS A 59 1.65 24.24 3.73
N LEU A 60 1.51 25.06 4.77
CA LEU A 60 1.17 24.63 6.14
C LEU A 60 -0.32 24.74 6.45
N GLN A 61 -1.15 25.18 5.48
CA GLN A 61 -2.59 25.28 5.69
C GLN A 61 -3.16 23.90 6.07
N PRO A 62 -3.96 23.79 7.14
CA PRO A 62 -4.66 22.55 7.47
C PRO A 62 -5.54 22.09 6.31
N SER A 63 -5.46 20.81 5.99
CA SER A 63 -6.21 20.21 4.89
C SER A 63 -6.68 18.80 5.25
N THR A 64 -7.70 18.34 4.53
CA THR A 64 -8.24 17.00 4.61
C THR A 64 -8.29 16.41 3.19
N PHE A 65 -7.69 15.25 3.03
CA PHE A 65 -7.71 14.48 1.78
C PHE A 65 -8.43 13.15 2.03
N GLU A 66 -9.24 12.72 1.08
CA GLU A 66 -9.96 11.47 1.15
C GLU A 66 -9.63 10.59 -0.04
N LEU A 67 -9.24 9.34 0.24
CA LEU A 67 -9.05 8.31 -0.77
C LEU A 67 -10.36 7.54 -0.93
N PHE A 68 -10.82 7.42 -2.17
CA PHE A 68 -11.96 6.60 -2.57
C PHE A 68 -11.76 6.07 -3.99
N PHE A 69 -12.58 5.11 -4.41
CA PHE A 69 -12.60 4.66 -5.80
C PHE A 69 -13.96 4.94 -6.45
N ARG A 70 -13.96 5.07 -7.79
CA ARG A 70 -15.14 5.57 -8.54
C ARG A 70 -16.11 4.48 -8.94
N LYS A 71 -15.61 3.28 -9.26
CA LYS A 71 -16.41 2.12 -9.70
C LYS A 71 -15.62 0.83 -9.52
N ASN A 72 -16.31 -0.27 -9.31
CA ASN A 72 -15.69 -1.60 -9.30
C ASN A 72 -15.21 -1.99 -10.71
N PRO A 73 -14.02 -2.62 -10.83
CA PRO A 73 -13.58 -3.20 -12.10
C PRO A 73 -14.40 -4.46 -12.43
N PHE A 74 -14.34 -4.87 -13.71
CA PHE A 74 -14.90 -6.15 -14.20
C PHE A 74 -16.40 -6.35 -13.89
N LYS A 75 -17.18 -5.29 -13.84
CA LYS A 75 -18.60 -5.31 -13.46
C LYS A 75 -18.86 -5.92 -12.07
N GLY A 76 -17.87 -5.86 -11.18
CA GLY A 76 -18.02 -6.32 -9.82
C GLY A 76 -18.96 -5.43 -9.01
N GLU A 77 -19.53 -5.99 -7.96
CA GLU A 77 -20.49 -5.30 -7.08
C GLU A 77 -19.85 -4.71 -5.85
N PHE A 78 -18.69 -5.24 -5.45
CA PHE A 78 -17.95 -4.81 -4.26
C PHE A 78 -16.43 -4.90 -4.48
N THR A 79 -15.70 -4.29 -3.57
CA THR A 79 -14.24 -4.42 -3.44
C THR A 79 -13.90 -4.77 -1.99
N ILE A 80 -12.82 -5.51 -1.76
CA ILE A 80 -12.26 -5.73 -0.43
C ILE A 80 -11.06 -4.82 -0.28
N PHE A 81 -11.09 -3.97 0.75
CA PHE A 81 -10.02 -3.02 1.01
C PHE A 81 -8.76 -3.72 1.52
N ALA A 82 -7.60 -3.39 0.94
CA ALA A 82 -6.29 -3.90 1.35
C ALA A 82 -5.19 -2.88 1.04
N GLY A 83 -4.00 -3.05 1.65
CA GLY A 83 -2.83 -2.19 1.47
C GLY A 83 -2.62 -1.17 2.58
N LEU A 84 -3.49 -1.10 3.60
CA LEU A 84 -3.40 -0.12 4.68
C LEU A 84 -2.11 -0.26 5.50
N THR A 85 -1.68 -1.48 5.78
CA THR A 85 -0.44 -1.74 6.51
C THR A 85 0.76 -1.11 5.82
N GLU A 86 0.86 -1.24 4.48
CA GLU A 86 1.92 -0.62 3.69
C GLU A 86 1.81 0.92 3.66
N VAL A 87 0.59 1.45 3.59
CA VAL A 87 0.33 2.89 3.67
C VAL A 87 0.84 3.46 5.00
N ILE A 88 0.53 2.80 6.10
CA ILE A 88 0.96 3.25 7.44
C ILE A 88 2.48 3.18 7.56
N ALA A 89 3.10 2.08 7.09
CA ALA A 89 4.56 1.94 7.08
C ALA A 89 5.21 3.03 6.23
N PHE A 90 4.69 3.31 5.04
CA PHE A 90 5.18 4.38 4.16
C PHE A 90 5.11 5.74 4.84
N ILE A 91 3.97 6.12 5.42
CA ILE A 91 3.79 7.43 6.06
C ILE A 91 4.69 7.58 7.29
N ARG A 92 4.82 6.55 8.12
CA ARG A 92 5.69 6.58 9.31
C ARG A 92 7.17 6.76 8.99
N ASN A 93 7.61 6.21 7.86
CA ASN A 93 9.00 6.26 7.43
C ASN A 93 9.27 7.34 6.37
N TRP A 94 8.28 8.20 6.09
CA TRP A 94 8.39 9.20 5.06
C TRP A 94 9.40 10.29 5.45
N SER A 95 10.51 10.35 4.74
CA SER A 95 11.51 11.41 4.87
C SER A 95 12.34 11.50 3.60
N LEU A 96 12.60 12.72 3.13
CA LEU A 96 13.49 12.95 2.00
C LEU A 96 14.94 12.97 2.47
N THR A 97 15.78 12.14 1.85
CA THR A 97 17.21 12.12 2.10
C THR A 97 17.92 13.29 1.39
N ARG A 98 19.16 13.57 1.78
CA ARG A 98 19.96 14.58 1.06
C ARG A 98 20.12 14.21 -0.43
N LYS A 99 20.28 12.93 -0.75
CA LYS A 99 20.37 12.46 -2.14
C LYS A 99 19.10 12.72 -2.94
N ASP A 100 17.92 12.57 -2.30
CA ASP A 100 16.65 12.85 -2.95
C ASP A 100 16.51 14.33 -3.28
N ILE A 101 16.92 15.22 -2.37
CA ILE A 101 16.92 16.66 -2.60
C ILE A 101 17.91 17.04 -3.72
N ASP A 102 19.14 16.53 -3.68
CA ASP A 102 20.14 16.80 -4.72
C ASP A 102 19.65 16.33 -6.10
N PHE A 103 18.98 15.18 -6.15
CA PHE A 103 18.33 14.69 -7.37
C PHE A 103 17.25 15.66 -7.86
N LEU A 104 16.33 16.08 -7.01
CA LEU A 104 15.26 17.00 -7.36
C LEU A 104 15.79 18.36 -7.84
N GLU A 105 16.82 18.89 -7.18
CA GLU A 105 17.54 20.12 -7.60
C GLU A 105 18.21 19.97 -8.96
N SER A 106 18.66 18.77 -9.32
CA SER A 106 19.33 18.52 -10.61
C SER A 106 18.38 18.32 -11.78
N THR A 107 17.09 18.08 -11.53
CA THR A 107 16.12 17.82 -12.60
C THR A 107 15.80 19.06 -13.41
N GLN A 108 15.66 18.90 -14.73
CA GLN A 108 15.26 20.00 -15.61
C GLN A 108 13.86 20.56 -15.26
N ALA A 109 12.97 19.72 -14.74
CA ALA A 109 11.60 20.10 -14.42
C ALA A 109 11.49 21.00 -13.20
N LEU A 110 12.41 20.89 -12.23
CA LEU A 110 12.37 21.61 -10.97
C LEU A 110 13.58 22.52 -10.79
N GLY A 111 14.81 22.03 -10.95
CA GLY A 111 16.02 22.70 -10.54
C GLY A 111 16.22 24.11 -11.12
N ALA A 112 15.93 24.31 -12.41
CA ALA A 112 16.10 25.60 -13.06
C ALA A 112 14.97 26.60 -12.79
N HIS A 113 13.82 26.16 -12.27
CA HIS A 113 12.58 26.93 -12.18
C HIS A 113 12.09 27.16 -10.75
N VAL A 114 12.70 26.50 -9.78
CA VAL A 114 12.26 26.48 -8.38
C VAL A 114 13.26 27.23 -7.50
N ASP A 115 12.73 28.00 -6.56
CA ASP A 115 13.53 28.72 -5.57
C ASP A 115 14.32 27.73 -4.68
N SER A 116 15.63 27.93 -4.55
CA SER A 116 16.49 27.07 -3.73
C SER A 116 16.07 26.97 -2.26
N ASN A 117 15.36 27.97 -1.74
CA ASN A 117 14.81 27.94 -0.39
C ASN A 117 13.65 26.94 -0.25
N PHE A 118 12.93 26.62 -1.33
CA PHE A 118 11.94 25.55 -1.34
C PHE A 118 12.58 24.20 -1.04
N PHE A 119 13.71 23.87 -1.64
CA PHE A 119 14.41 22.61 -1.38
C PHE A 119 14.95 22.53 0.05
N LYS A 120 15.41 23.65 0.62
CA LYS A 120 15.80 23.73 2.03
C LYS A 120 14.61 23.50 2.97
N TRP A 121 13.44 23.98 2.60
CA TRP A 121 12.20 23.73 3.33
C TRP A 121 11.75 22.28 3.14
N LEU A 122 11.72 21.77 1.90
CA LEU A 122 11.30 20.43 1.54
C LEU A 122 12.14 19.35 2.26
N SER A 123 13.45 19.57 2.44
CA SER A 123 14.34 18.67 3.16
C SER A 123 14.02 18.52 4.66
N LYS A 124 13.19 19.38 5.23
CA LYS A 124 12.76 19.34 6.63
C LYS A 124 11.32 18.87 6.80
N LEU A 125 10.63 18.64 5.68
CA LEU A 125 9.25 18.19 5.70
C LEU A 125 9.18 16.77 6.27
N ASN A 126 8.19 16.51 7.12
CA ASN A 126 7.92 15.23 7.75
C ASN A 126 6.41 15.00 7.87
N THR A 127 6.04 13.89 8.47
CA THR A 127 4.65 13.45 8.66
C THR A 127 4.15 13.55 10.11
N ASP A 128 4.86 14.25 10.99
CA ASP A 128 4.54 14.29 12.43
C ASP A 128 3.14 14.86 12.72
N ASP A 129 2.69 15.82 11.91
CA ASP A 129 1.37 16.45 12.02
C ASP A 129 0.28 15.74 11.20
N VAL A 130 0.57 14.58 10.61
CA VAL A 130 -0.39 13.83 9.79
C VAL A 130 -1.20 12.88 10.65
N LYS A 131 -2.53 12.96 10.52
CA LYS A 131 -3.50 12.04 11.14
C LYS A 131 -4.17 11.21 10.05
N ILE A 132 -4.34 9.91 10.32
CA ILE A 132 -4.92 8.96 9.40
C ILE A 132 -6.14 8.30 10.04
N TYR A 133 -7.24 8.30 9.31
CA TYR A 133 -8.45 7.55 9.63
C TYR A 133 -8.73 6.62 8.45
N ALA A 134 -8.93 5.33 8.70
CA ALA A 134 -9.11 4.37 7.63
C ALA A 134 -10.06 3.24 8.03
N VAL A 135 -10.70 2.64 7.03
CA VAL A 135 -11.41 1.36 7.21
C VAL A 135 -10.38 0.25 7.43
N LYS A 136 -10.76 -0.82 8.11
CA LYS A 136 -9.87 -1.97 8.34
C LYS A 136 -9.65 -2.75 7.05
N GLU A 137 -8.45 -3.29 6.86
CA GLU A 137 -8.19 -4.25 5.78
C GLU A 137 -9.12 -5.46 5.90
N GLY A 138 -9.52 -6.01 4.75
CA GLY A 138 -10.50 -7.09 4.67
C GLY A 138 -11.96 -6.62 4.71
N THR A 139 -12.23 -5.33 4.90
CA THR A 139 -13.59 -4.78 4.87
C THR A 139 -14.11 -4.76 3.43
N VAL A 140 -15.36 -5.19 3.25
CA VAL A 140 -16.10 -4.99 2.00
C VAL A 140 -16.49 -3.52 1.88
N ILE A 141 -16.11 -2.91 0.75
CA ILE A 141 -16.27 -1.49 0.47
C ILE A 141 -16.97 -1.26 -0.86
N PHE A 142 -17.57 -0.08 -1.00
CA PHE A 142 -18.33 0.31 -2.19
C PHE A 142 -17.77 1.60 -2.81
N PRO A 143 -18.07 1.85 -4.12
CA PRO A 143 -17.61 3.05 -4.80
C PRO A 143 -18.05 4.35 -4.11
N LYS A 144 -17.19 5.36 -4.13
CA LYS A 144 -17.41 6.73 -3.61
C LYS A 144 -17.51 6.84 -2.08
N GLU A 145 -17.22 5.77 -1.35
CA GLU A 145 -17.07 5.82 0.10
C GLU A 145 -15.62 6.16 0.47
N PRO A 146 -15.38 7.07 1.43
CA PRO A 146 -14.03 7.35 1.92
C PRO A 146 -13.41 6.11 2.58
N LEU A 147 -12.26 5.68 2.08
CA LEU A 147 -11.51 4.53 2.58
C LEU A 147 -10.41 4.92 3.54
N ILE A 148 -9.70 5.99 3.20
CA ILE A 148 -8.67 6.62 4.01
C ILE A 148 -8.94 8.12 3.99
N ARG A 149 -8.92 8.73 5.16
CA ARG A 149 -8.94 10.18 5.34
C ARG A 149 -7.64 10.59 6.00
N ILE A 150 -6.97 11.58 5.42
CA ILE A 150 -5.70 12.12 5.88
C ILE A 150 -5.91 13.57 6.21
N GLU A 151 -5.56 13.96 7.43
CA GLU A 151 -5.58 15.34 7.91
C GLU A 151 -4.17 15.79 8.21
N GLY A 152 -3.80 16.98 7.77
CA GLY A 152 -2.46 17.53 8.01
C GLY A 152 -2.18 18.78 7.19
N PRO A 153 -0.93 19.26 7.19
CA PRO A 153 -0.49 20.36 6.34
C PRO A 153 -0.69 20.06 4.85
N LEU A 154 -1.17 21.02 4.10
CA LEU A 154 -1.55 20.87 2.68
C LEU A 154 -0.45 20.24 1.83
N ALA A 155 0.78 20.69 1.99
CA ALA A 155 1.89 20.21 1.17
C ALA A 155 2.19 18.73 1.38
N ILE A 156 2.25 18.25 2.64
CA ILE A 156 2.52 16.84 2.92
C ILE A 156 1.34 15.96 2.51
N CYS A 157 0.10 16.37 2.73
CA CYS A 157 -1.08 15.65 2.27
C CYS A 157 -1.05 15.46 0.75
N GLN A 158 -0.63 16.50 0.00
CA GLN A 158 -0.46 16.42 -1.46
C GLN A 158 0.62 15.42 -1.87
N LEU A 159 1.77 15.40 -1.20
CA LEU A 159 2.90 14.53 -1.55
C LEU A 159 2.64 13.04 -1.23
N LEU A 160 1.73 12.74 -0.33
CA LEU A 160 1.37 11.37 0.03
C LEU A 160 0.40 10.70 -0.97
N GLU A 161 -0.32 11.47 -1.78
CA GLU A 161 -1.44 11.01 -2.60
C GLU A 161 -1.11 9.81 -3.49
N THR A 162 -0.17 9.94 -4.42
CA THR A 162 0.10 8.92 -5.45
C THR A 162 0.52 7.58 -4.83
N THR A 163 1.42 7.60 -3.85
CA THR A 163 1.90 6.38 -3.23
C THR A 163 0.80 5.66 -2.47
N ILE A 164 -0.03 6.38 -1.73
CA ILE A 164 -1.16 5.79 -1.01
C ILE A 164 -2.16 5.15 -1.97
N VAL A 165 -2.49 5.82 -3.07
CA VAL A 165 -3.36 5.27 -4.12
C VAL A 165 -2.74 4.02 -4.74
N ASN A 166 -1.44 4.04 -5.05
CA ASN A 166 -0.73 2.91 -5.64
C ASN A 166 -0.73 1.69 -4.71
N LEU A 167 -0.39 1.87 -3.43
CA LEU A 167 -0.33 0.80 -2.43
C LEU A 167 -1.68 0.13 -2.17
N THR A 168 -2.78 0.87 -2.25
CA THR A 168 -4.12 0.34 -1.98
C THR A 168 -4.82 -0.21 -3.21
N ASN A 169 -4.53 0.32 -4.41
CA ASN A 169 -5.20 -0.04 -5.64
C ASN A 169 -4.98 -1.52 -6.02
N TYR A 170 -3.72 -1.91 -6.24
CA TYR A 170 -3.39 -3.29 -6.61
C TYR A 170 -3.70 -4.29 -5.50
N ALA A 171 -3.41 -3.93 -4.26
CA ALA A 171 -3.72 -4.73 -3.08
C ALA A 171 -5.21 -5.09 -3.01
N SER A 172 -6.09 -4.10 -3.14
CA SER A 172 -7.53 -4.30 -3.09
C SER A 172 -8.05 -5.09 -4.29
N LEU A 173 -7.49 -4.87 -5.49
CA LEU A 173 -7.85 -5.63 -6.69
C LEU A 173 -7.56 -7.12 -6.52
N ILE A 174 -6.37 -7.47 -6.11
CA ILE A 174 -5.94 -8.88 -5.93
C ILE A 174 -6.73 -9.54 -4.81
N THR A 175 -6.86 -8.89 -3.64
CA THR A 175 -7.64 -9.41 -2.53
C THR A 175 -9.09 -9.69 -2.94
N THR A 176 -9.72 -8.77 -3.68
CA THR A 176 -11.10 -8.93 -4.16
C THR A 176 -11.24 -10.09 -5.12
N ASN A 177 -10.32 -10.23 -6.09
CA ASN A 177 -10.35 -11.33 -7.04
C ASN A 177 -10.14 -12.68 -6.34
N ALA A 178 -9.19 -12.75 -5.42
CA ALA A 178 -8.95 -13.95 -4.62
C ALA A 178 -10.18 -14.34 -3.78
N ALA A 179 -10.83 -13.38 -3.15
CA ALA A 179 -12.05 -13.64 -2.38
C ALA A 179 -13.21 -14.14 -3.26
N ARG A 180 -13.35 -13.62 -4.47
CA ARG A 180 -14.33 -14.14 -5.44
C ARG A 180 -14.01 -15.57 -5.86
N MET A 181 -12.74 -15.88 -6.11
CA MET A 181 -12.30 -17.25 -6.43
C MET A 181 -12.55 -18.18 -5.24
N ARG A 182 -12.25 -17.75 -4.01
CA ARG A 182 -12.55 -18.52 -2.78
C ARG A 182 -14.05 -18.78 -2.64
N ASN A 183 -14.88 -17.78 -2.83
CA ASN A 183 -16.34 -17.92 -2.76
C ASN A 183 -16.86 -18.92 -3.80
N ALA A 184 -16.36 -18.86 -5.03
CA ALA A 184 -16.75 -19.79 -6.08
C ALA A 184 -16.24 -21.22 -5.84
N ALA A 185 -15.03 -21.40 -5.29
CA ALA A 185 -14.45 -22.71 -5.00
C ALA A 185 -15.05 -23.39 -3.76
N GLY A 186 -15.57 -22.60 -2.83
CA GLY A 186 -16.02 -23.04 -1.51
C GLY A 186 -14.87 -23.33 -0.56
N GLU A 187 -15.22 -23.63 0.69
CA GLU A 187 -14.21 -23.79 1.78
C GLU A 187 -13.40 -25.09 1.72
N LYS A 188 -13.90 -26.12 1.04
CA LYS A 188 -13.29 -27.45 1.01
C LYS A 188 -12.11 -27.57 0.04
N LYS A 189 -11.94 -26.60 -0.87
CA LYS A 189 -10.89 -26.66 -1.91
C LYS A 189 -9.66 -25.86 -1.46
N VAL A 190 -8.49 -26.42 -1.72
CA VAL A 190 -7.22 -25.70 -1.55
C VAL A 190 -7.01 -24.79 -2.77
N LEU A 191 -6.79 -23.51 -2.52
CA LEU A 191 -6.45 -22.52 -3.52
C LEU A 191 -5.00 -22.08 -3.36
N LEU A 192 -4.22 -22.19 -4.44
CA LEU A 192 -2.80 -21.87 -4.45
C LEU A 192 -2.51 -20.80 -5.51
N GLU A 193 -1.73 -19.81 -5.15
CA GLU A 193 -1.24 -18.79 -6.06
C GLU A 193 0.05 -19.28 -6.76
N PHE A 194 0.01 -19.47 -8.08
CA PHE A 194 1.13 -19.98 -8.90
C PHE A 194 1.53 -19.00 -10.01
N GLY A 195 1.29 -17.72 -9.82
CA GLY A 195 1.40 -16.70 -10.86
C GLY A 195 2.76 -16.01 -10.98
N LEU A 196 3.73 -16.26 -10.09
CA LEU A 196 5.01 -15.55 -10.04
C LEU A 196 5.61 -15.24 -11.42
N ARG A 197 5.79 -16.26 -12.27
CA ARG A 197 6.43 -16.12 -13.60
C ARG A 197 5.60 -15.35 -14.63
N ARG A 198 4.34 -14.98 -14.31
CA ARG A 198 3.40 -14.27 -15.19
C ARG A 198 2.98 -12.92 -14.62
N ALA A 199 3.50 -12.55 -13.47
CA ALA A 199 3.18 -11.28 -12.81
C ALA A 199 3.91 -10.09 -13.48
N GLN A 200 3.43 -8.90 -13.19
CA GLN A 200 4.03 -7.64 -13.64
C GLN A 200 5.18 -7.25 -12.70
N GLY A 201 6.33 -7.82 -12.96
CA GLY A 201 7.56 -7.61 -12.19
C GLY A 201 7.58 -8.35 -10.84
N PRO A 202 8.76 -8.36 -10.17
CA PRO A 202 8.94 -9.06 -8.90
C PRO A 202 8.07 -8.50 -7.77
N ASP A 203 7.92 -7.20 -7.69
CA ASP A 203 7.11 -6.48 -6.71
C ASP A 203 5.61 -6.81 -6.87
N GLY A 204 5.11 -6.82 -8.11
CA GLY A 204 3.74 -7.26 -8.41
C GLY A 204 3.51 -8.73 -8.02
N ALA A 205 4.49 -9.60 -8.22
CA ALA A 205 4.41 -11.01 -7.84
C ALA A 205 4.35 -11.21 -6.32
N ILE A 206 5.20 -10.52 -5.56
CA ILE A 206 5.21 -10.59 -4.09
C ILE A 206 3.90 -10.04 -3.53
N SER A 207 3.46 -8.89 -4.03
CA SER A 207 2.17 -8.29 -3.67
C SER A 207 1.00 -9.24 -3.99
N ALA A 208 1.00 -9.88 -5.18
CA ALA A 208 -0.04 -10.84 -5.53
C ALA A 208 -0.10 -12.02 -4.57
N SER A 209 1.04 -12.57 -4.16
CA SER A 209 1.08 -13.68 -3.20
C SER A 209 0.48 -13.27 -1.85
N ARG A 210 0.89 -12.13 -1.30
CA ARG A 210 0.38 -11.59 -0.03
C ARG A 210 -1.13 -11.35 -0.08
N TYR A 211 -1.59 -10.63 -1.08
CA TYR A 211 -2.99 -10.20 -1.17
C TYR A 211 -3.94 -11.29 -1.66
N SER A 212 -3.45 -12.31 -2.36
CA SER A 212 -4.20 -13.54 -2.61
C SER A 212 -4.46 -14.31 -1.31
N PHE A 213 -3.47 -14.41 -0.44
CA PHE A 213 -3.64 -15.02 0.88
C PHE A 213 -4.67 -14.25 1.73
N MET A 214 -4.59 -12.92 1.76
CA MET A 214 -5.59 -12.09 2.43
C MET A 214 -7.02 -12.31 1.87
N GLY A 215 -7.16 -12.55 0.57
CA GLY A 215 -8.42 -12.89 -0.10
C GLY A 215 -8.89 -14.33 0.08
N GLY A 216 -8.16 -15.15 0.86
CA GLY A 216 -8.58 -16.50 1.21
C GLY A 216 -7.91 -17.63 0.42
N PHE A 217 -6.81 -17.38 -0.28
CA PHE A 217 -5.95 -18.44 -0.80
C PHE A 217 -5.19 -19.10 0.36
N ASP A 218 -4.89 -20.39 0.22
CA ASP A 218 -4.27 -21.17 1.28
C ASP A 218 -2.73 -21.14 1.22
N GLY A 219 -2.15 -20.70 0.10
CA GLY A 219 -0.70 -20.62 -0.05
C GLY A 219 -0.26 -20.09 -1.40
N THR A 220 1.06 -19.97 -1.55
CA THR A 220 1.72 -19.55 -2.80
C THR A 220 2.91 -20.46 -3.10
N SER A 221 3.27 -20.58 -4.37
CA SER A 221 4.52 -21.19 -4.81
C SER A 221 5.70 -20.19 -4.83
N ASN A 222 5.47 -18.91 -4.50
CA ASN A 222 6.50 -17.90 -4.44
C ASN A 222 7.30 -18.05 -3.14
N VAL A 223 8.49 -18.67 -3.26
CA VAL A 223 9.34 -18.99 -2.11
C VAL A 223 9.75 -17.74 -1.33
N LEU A 224 10.05 -16.63 -2.03
CA LEU A 224 10.40 -15.37 -1.36
C LEU A 224 9.21 -14.81 -0.59
N ALA A 225 8.02 -14.80 -1.17
CA ALA A 225 6.82 -14.34 -0.47
C ALA A 225 6.53 -15.18 0.78
N SER A 226 6.74 -16.51 0.70
CA SER A 226 6.59 -17.41 1.87
C SER A 226 7.62 -17.17 2.97
N GLN A 227 8.75 -16.53 2.66
CA GLN A 227 9.74 -16.13 3.65
C GLN A 227 9.39 -14.78 4.28
N MET A 228 8.76 -13.88 3.51
CA MET A 228 8.48 -12.51 3.94
C MET A 228 7.21 -12.39 4.79
N PHE A 229 6.25 -13.29 4.58
CA PHE A 229 4.91 -13.27 5.18
C PHE A 229 4.54 -14.62 5.81
#